data_607fcd16240c817f697ab56e7de4ab6e
#
_entry.id   607fcd16240c817f697ab56e7de4ab6e
#
_cell.length_a   1.000
_cell.length_b   1.000
_cell.length_c   1.000
_cell.angle_alpha   90.00
_cell.angle_beta   90.00
_cell.angle_gamma   90.00
#
_symmetry.space_group_name_H-M   'P 1'
#
loop_
_entity.id
_entity.type
_entity.pdbx_description
1 polymer ?
#
loop_
_entity_poly.entity_id
_entity_poly.type
_entity_poly.pdbx_seq_one_letter_code
_entity_poly.pdbx_strand_id
1 'polypeptide(L)'
;MKSLLIIALLVSVVYILLCSLAYFFQEKLIFFPEKLDKDYKFVFPQRFEEITIQADDHEILHGLLFKSKNAKGLIFYLHGNAGSLAGWGGVAEVYTDLQYDVFLLDYRGYGKSDGRIESENELFKDVQSAYSQMLKYYEEKNIIILGYSIGTGLAAKTAAENSAKMLILQSPYYSLTDIVKHAVPIIPPFLLRYKLKTFEYLKDCKMPVVLIHGDKDEVIPYNQSLKLKPLLKTNDVFITLRGQAHNGMTENPDYIKEIQKILAE
;
A
#
# COMPACT_ATOMS: atom_id res chain seq x y z
N MET A 1 24.40 -2.30 -46.10
CA MET A 1 24.71 -3.23 -44.96
C MET A 1 25.42 -2.54 -43.81
N LYS A 2 26.60 -1.88 -43.99
CA LYS A 2 27.33 -1.22 -42.88
C LYS A 2 26.49 -0.18 -42.10
N SER A 3 25.75 0.68 -42.81
CA SER A 3 24.90 1.72 -42.19
C SER A 3 23.75 1.13 -41.36
N LEU A 4 23.12 0.03 -41.81
CA LEU A 4 22.09 -0.68 -41.05
C LEU A 4 22.62 -1.32 -39.79
N LEU A 5 23.84 -1.89 -39.82
CA LEU A 5 24.50 -2.43 -38.65
C LEU A 5 24.83 -1.34 -37.62
N ILE A 6 25.31 -0.17 -38.09
CA ILE A 6 25.58 0.97 -37.18
C ILE A 6 24.29 1.46 -36.53
N ILE A 7 23.19 1.59 -37.26
CA ILE A 7 21.89 2.01 -36.72
C ILE A 7 21.40 0.99 -35.69
N ALA A 8 21.45 -0.32 -35.99
CA ALA A 8 21.05 -1.36 -35.09
C ALA A 8 21.89 -1.34 -33.78
N LEU A 9 23.20 -1.13 -33.90
CA LEU A 9 24.10 -1.00 -32.76
C LEU A 9 23.71 0.22 -31.88
N LEU A 10 23.49 1.37 -32.48
CA LEU A 10 23.09 2.58 -31.77
C LEU A 10 21.75 2.38 -31.03
N VAL A 11 20.75 1.79 -31.68
CA VAL A 11 19.45 1.48 -31.06
C VAL A 11 19.64 0.52 -29.86
N SER A 12 20.47 -0.52 -30.02
CA SER A 12 20.76 -1.47 -28.95
C SER A 12 21.46 -0.79 -27.75
N VAL A 13 22.42 0.09 -28.01
CA VAL A 13 23.12 0.83 -26.94
C VAL A 13 22.15 1.75 -26.19
N VAL A 14 21.30 2.49 -26.92
CA VAL A 14 20.27 3.35 -26.30
C VAL A 14 19.29 2.51 -25.48
N TYR A 15 18.83 1.39 -25.99
CA TYR A 15 17.93 0.49 -25.25
C TYR A 15 18.55 -0.06 -23.96
N ILE A 16 19.81 -0.53 -24.03
CA ILE A 16 20.54 -1.01 -22.84
C ILE A 16 20.70 0.14 -21.82
N LEU A 17 21.01 1.35 -22.28
CA LEU A 17 21.13 2.52 -21.40
C LEU A 17 19.79 2.82 -20.71
N LEU A 18 18.67 2.83 -21.42
CA LEU A 18 17.33 3.03 -20.86
C LEU A 18 16.98 1.96 -19.83
N CYS A 19 17.24 0.68 -20.14
CA CYS A 19 17.05 -0.42 -19.20
C CYS A 19 17.92 -0.27 -17.95
N SER A 20 19.17 0.15 -18.12
CA SER A 20 20.09 0.39 -16.99
C SER A 20 19.60 1.55 -16.12
N LEU A 21 19.18 2.66 -16.72
CA LEU A 21 18.61 3.78 -15.99
C LEU A 21 17.34 3.36 -15.23
N ALA A 22 16.44 2.64 -15.87
CA ALA A 22 15.24 2.11 -15.23
C ALA A 22 15.59 1.19 -14.04
N TYR A 23 16.61 0.33 -14.17
CA TYR A 23 17.05 -0.56 -13.10
C TYR A 23 17.65 0.19 -11.91
N PHE A 24 18.55 1.15 -12.13
CA PHE A 24 19.26 1.85 -11.06
C PHE A 24 18.43 2.96 -10.40
N PHE A 25 17.43 3.49 -11.07
CA PHE A 25 16.60 4.59 -10.58
C PHE A 25 15.14 4.21 -10.35
N GLN A 26 14.80 2.89 -10.30
CA GLN A 26 13.42 2.44 -10.20
C GLN A 26 12.73 2.91 -8.93
N GLU A 27 13.44 3.11 -7.82
CA GLU A 27 12.86 3.65 -6.60
C GLU A 27 12.27 5.04 -6.82
N LYS A 28 12.96 5.91 -7.56
CA LYS A 28 12.48 7.25 -7.90
C LYS A 28 11.33 7.25 -8.90
N LEU A 29 11.15 6.15 -9.64
CA LEU A 29 10.06 5.97 -10.60
C LEU A 29 8.83 5.32 -9.96
N ILE A 30 9.03 4.57 -8.87
CA ILE A 30 7.97 3.82 -8.18
C ILE A 30 7.48 4.60 -6.95
N PHE A 31 8.37 5.18 -6.14
CA PHE A 31 8.04 5.79 -4.85
C PHE A 31 8.20 7.31 -4.91
N PHE A 32 7.19 8.03 -4.42
CA PHE A 32 7.13 9.50 -4.44
C PHE A 32 6.96 10.07 -3.02
N PRO A 33 7.97 9.89 -2.15
CA PRO A 33 7.89 10.38 -0.78
C PRO A 33 7.90 11.91 -0.71
N GLU A 34 7.05 12.46 0.16
CA GLU A 34 7.19 13.79 0.70
C GLU A 34 7.94 13.70 2.03
N LYS A 35 9.13 14.31 2.11
CA LYS A 35 9.92 14.35 3.34
C LYS A 35 9.44 15.49 4.22
N LEU A 36 9.26 15.22 5.51
CA LEU A 36 8.93 16.21 6.53
C LEU A 36 10.10 16.41 7.49
N ASP A 37 10.24 17.63 8.01
CA ASP A 37 11.18 17.89 9.08
C ASP A 37 10.79 17.14 10.36
N LYS A 38 11.77 16.76 11.19
CA LYS A 38 11.51 16.00 12.41
C LYS A 38 10.65 16.75 13.44
N ASP A 39 10.67 18.06 13.40
CA ASP A 39 9.89 18.95 14.26
C ASP A 39 8.54 19.38 13.63
N TYR A 40 8.20 18.86 12.44
CA TYR A 40 6.91 19.13 11.81
C TYR A 40 5.76 18.82 12.79
N LYS A 41 4.76 19.72 12.85
CA LYS A 41 3.60 19.57 13.73
C LYS A 41 2.38 19.17 12.91
N PHE A 42 1.94 17.93 13.12
CA PHE A 42 0.70 17.47 12.54
C PHE A 42 -0.51 18.20 13.16
N VAL A 43 -1.51 18.47 12.35
CA VAL A 43 -2.76 19.11 12.79
C VAL A 43 -3.93 18.33 12.20
N PHE A 44 -4.65 17.61 13.06
CA PHE A 44 -5.86 16.87 12.71
C PHE A 44 -6.96 17.13 13.73
N PRO A 45 -8.25 17.05 13.35
CA PRO A 45 -9.37 17.21 14.28
C PRO A 45 -9.42 16.08 15.33
N GLN A 46 -9.01 14.86 14.94
CA GLN A 46 -9.02 13.69 15.80
C GLN A 46 -7.82 13.70 16.75
N ARG A 47 -8.01 13.14 17.96
CA ARG A 47 -6.89 12.88 18.86
C ARG A 47 -5.95 11.84 18.23
N PHE A 48 -4.67 12.13 18.20
CA PHE A 48 -3.64 11.20 17.72
C PHE A 48 -2.39 11.24 18.60
N GLU A 49 -1.56 10.23 18.43
CA GLU A 49 -0.25 10.08 19.05
C GLU A 49 0.79 9.79 17.95
N GLU A 50 1.95 10.44 18.02
CA GLU A 50 3.08 10.09 17.15
C GLU A 50 3.77 8.86 17.72
N ILE A 51 3.95 7.83 16.90
CA ILE A 51 4.57 6.55 17.28
C ILE A 51 5.90 6.41 16.54
N THR A 52 6.94 6.13 17.30
CA THR A 52 8.27 5.83 16.77
C THR A 52 8.48 4.32 16.76
N ILE A 53 8.91 3.76 15.64
CA ILE A 53 9.19 2.34 15.47
C ILE A 53 10.66 2.17 15.07
N GLN A 54 11.40 1.34 15.77
CA GLN A 54 12.75 0.97 15.37
C GLN A 54 12.68 -0.19 14.39
N ALA A 55 13.20 0.00 13.17
CA ALA A 55 13.39 -1.06 12.20
C ALA A 55 14.57 -1.98 12.58
N ASP A 56 14.68 -3.14 11.93
CA ASP A 56 15.72 -4.14 12.23
C ASP A 56 17.15 -3.61 12.05
N ASP A 57 17.34 -2.67 11.14
CA ASP A 57 18.63 -2.02 10.82
C ASP A 57 18.89 -0.72 11.58
N HIS A 58 18.10 -0.48 12.64
CA HIS A 58 18.15 0.70 13.52
C HIS A 58 17.63 2.00 12.92
N GLU A 59 17.14 2.03 11.69
CA GLU A 59 16.43 3.19 11.15
C GLU A 59 15.13 3.42 11.95
N ILE A 60 14.75 4.69 12.08
CA ILE A 60 13.57 5.09 12.83
C ILE A 60 12.42 5.38 11.89
N LEU A 61 11.38 4.58 11.98
CA LEU A 61 10.13 4.80 11.26
C LEU A 61 9.16 5.60 12.14
N HIS A 62 8.29 6.32 11.49
CA HIS A 62 7.31 7.18 12.12
C HIS A 62 5.89 6.78 11.70
N GLY A 63 4.97 6.80 12.64
CA GLY A 63 3.55 6.55 12.41
C GLY A 63 2.68 7.46 13.24
N LEU A 64 1.40 7.54 12.88
CA LEU A 64 0.36 8.23 13.62
C LEU A 64 -0.70 7.23 14.09
N LEU A 65 -0.99 7.22 15.38
CA LEU A 65 -2.05 6.43 15.97
C LEU A 65 -3.22 7.35 16.37
N PHE A 66 -4.25 7.36 15.54
CA PHE A 66 -5.50 8.08 15.79
C PHE A 66 -6.38 7.28 16.75
N LYS A 67 -6.96 7.96 17.73
CA LYS A 67 -7.74 7.33 18.80
C LYS A 67 -9.22 7.62 18.67
N SER A 68 -10.02 6.56 18.61
CA SER A 68 -11.47 6.62 18.75
C SER A 68 -11.88 6.62 20.22
N LYS A 69 -13.08 7.12 20.53
CA LYS A 69 -13.56 7.18 21.93
C LYS A 69 -13.83 5.80 22.55
N ASN A 70 -14.31 4.83 21.79
CA ASN A 70 -14.66 3.47 22.24
C ASN A 70 -14.21 2.49 21.18
N ALA A 71 -12.89 2.34 21.01
CA ALA A 71 -12.33 1.52 19.96
C ALA A 71 -12.69 0.04 20.11
N LYS A 72 -13.24 -0.55 19.06
CA LYS A 72 -13.52 -1.99 18.92
C LYS A 72 -12.26 -2.77 18.50
N GLY A 73 -11.26 -2.08 17.98
CA GLY A 73 -10.03 -2.64 17.45
C GLY A 73 -9.18 -1.57 16.78
N LEU A 74 -8.23 -2.03 15.98
CA LEU A 74 -7.29 -1.21 15.23
C LEU A 74 -7.44 -1.44 13.73
N ILE A 75 -7.44 -0.38 12.94
CA ILE A 75 -7.12 -0.44 11.51
C ILE A 75 -5.65 -0.11 11.34
N PHE A 76 -4.87 -1.10 10.91
CA PHE A 76 -3.49 -0.94 10.50
C PHE A 76 -3.47 -0.53 9.04
N TYR A 77 -3.30 0.77 8.79
CA TYR A 77 -3.48 1.38 7.47
C TYR A 77 -2.15 1.59 6.76
N LEU A 78 -2.01 1.00 5.58
CA LEU A 78 -0.86 1.14 4.68
C LEU A 78 -1.27 2.01 3.48
N HIS A 79 -0.77 3.24 3.48
CA HIS A 79 -1.19 4.28 2.55
C HIS A 79 -0.69 4.09 1.11
N GLY A 80 -1.19 4.91 0.19
CA GLY A 80 -0.79 4.94 -1.22
C GLY A 80 0.60 5.52 -1.44
N ASN A 81 1.01 5.57 -2.69
CA ASN A 81 2.40 5.81 -3.08
C ASN A 81 2.95 7.20 -2.74
N ALA A 82 2.20 8.27 -2.96
CA ALA A 82 2.72 9.63 -2.89
C ALA A 82 2.45 10.31 -1.55
N GLY A 83 3.26 11.32 -1.19
CA GLY A 83 3.01 12.19 -0.04
C GLY A 83 3.64 11.72 1.27
N SER A 84 2.97 12.03 2.38
CA SER A 84 3.35 11.72 3.75
C SER A 84 2.10 11.63 4.62
N LEU A 85 2.24 11.28 5.90
CA LEU A 85 1.12 11.27 6.85
C LEU A 85 0.50 12.65 7.05
N ALA A 86 1.17 13.76 6.66
CA ALA A 86 0.54 15.08 6.67
C ALA A 86 -0.67 15.15 5.72
N GLY A 87 -0.60 14.47 4.58
CA GLY A 87 -1.72 14.34 3.65
C GLY A 87 -2.64 13.15 3.96
N TRP A 88 -2.05 12.01 4.34
CA TRP A 88 -2.80 10.76 4.53
C TRP A 88 -3.59 10.70 5.84
N GLY A 89 -3.17 11.42 6.89
CA GLY A 89 -3.80 11.32 8.22
C GLY A 89 -5.30 11.61 8.23
N GLY A 90 -5.81 12.42 7.29
CA GLY A 90 -7.24 12.72 7.18
C GLY A 90 -8.14 11.50 6.95
N VAL A 91 -7.63 10.43 6.34
CA VAL A 91 -8.43 9.19 6.12
C VAL A 91 -8.86 8.52 7.43
N ALA A 92 -8.19 8.81 8.53
CA ALA A 92 -8.49 8.22 9.84
C ALA A 92 -9.90 8.59 10.34
N GLU A 93 -10.45 9.74 9.93
CA GLU A 93 -11.78 10.19 10.35
C GLU A 93 -12.86 9.15 10.06
N VAL A 94 -12.86 8.60 8.84
CA VAL A 94 -13.86 7.60 8.42
C VAL A 94 -13.91 6.41 9.38
N TYR A 95 -12.77 5.96 9.87
CA TYR A 95 -12.69 4.75 10.68
C TYR A 95 -12.80 5.03 12.17
N THR A 96 -12.33 6.20 12.63
CA THR A 96 -12.52 6.61 14.04
C THR A 96 -13.98 6.86 14.35
N ASP A 97 -14.77 7.34 13.40
CA ASP A 97 -16.23 7.48 13.49
C ASP A 97 -16.93 6.10 13.57
N LEU A 98 -16.32 5.08 13.00
CA LEU A 98 -16.79 3.69 13.08
C LEU A 98 -16.27 2.93 14.33
N GLN A 99 -15.67 3.66 15.26
CA GLN A 99 -15.13 3.14 16.53
C GLN A 99 -13.92 2.20 16.34
N TYR A 100 -13.03 2.52 15.41
CA TYR A 100 -11.72 1.89 15.29
C TYR A 100 -10.62 2.91 15.53
N ASP A 101 -9.61 2.56 16.31
CA ASP A 101 -8.35 3.28 16.27
C ASP A 101 -7.70 3.06 14.90
N VAL A 102 -6.90 4.02 14.44
CA VAL A 102 -6.24 3.92 13.12
C VAL A 102 -4.76 4.19 13.29
N PHE A 103 -3.93 3.23 12.94
CA PHE A 103 -2.50 3.42 12.85
C PHE A 103 -2.10 3.55 11.37
N LEU A 104 -1.44 4.67 11.03
CA LEU A 104 -0.84 4.90 9.72
C LEU A 104 0.68 4.94 9.86
N LEU A 105 1.38 4.31 8.92
CA LEU A 105 2.83 4.24 8.85
C LEU A 105 3.35 5.10 7.71
N ASP A 106 4.26 6.06 7.96
CA ASP A 106 5.15 6.60 6.94
C ASP A 106 6.22 5.56 6.62
N TYR A 107 6.26 5.08 5.38
CA TYR A 107 7.30 4.16 4.94
C TYR A 107 8.68 4.81 5.04
N ARG A 108 9.73 4.00 5.03
CA ARG A 108 11.12 4.46 4.99
C ARG A 108 11.31 5.56 3.94
N GLY A 109 11.85 6.71 4.35
CA GLY A 109 12.04 7.89 3.51
C GLY A 109 10.81 8.79 3.33
N TYR A 110 9.62 8.35 3.76
CA TYR A 110 8.41 9.18 3.77
C TYR A 110 8.29 9.97 5.08
N GLY A 111 7.66 11.13 5.02
CA GLY A 111 7.38 11.98 6.16
C GLY A 111 8.55 12.13 7.12
N LYS A 112 8.34 11.78 8.39
CA LYS A 112 9.39 11.80 9.41
C LYS A 112 10.21 10.50 9.52
N SER A 113 9.88 9.44 8.76
CA SER A 113 10.66 8.20 8.76
C SER A 113 12.07 8.41 8.22
N ASP A 114 13.06 7.75 8.80
CA ASP A 114 14.45 7.82 8.35
C ASP A 114 14.70 6.97 7.09
N GLY A 115 15.93 6.96 6.62
CA GLY A 115 16.41 6.13 5.53
C GLY A 115 15.78 6.43 4.18
N ARG A 116 15.78 5.42 3.33
CA ARG A 116 15.17 5.39 2.00
C ARG A 116 14.84 3.93 1.64
N ILE A 117 13.86 3.71 0.80
CA ILE A 117 13.52 2.38 0.30
C ILE A 117 14.64 1.90 -0.64
N GLU A 118 15.29 0.78 -0.32
CA GLU A 118 16.37 0.19 -1.12
C GLU A 118 16.03 -1.21 -1.63
N SER A 119 15.09 -1.91 -0.97
CA SER A 119 14.62 -3.23 -1.41
C SER A 119 13.20 -3.53 -0.97
N GLU A 120 12.52 -4.41 -1.70
CA GLU A 120 11.19 -4.93 -1.35
C GLU A 120 11.19 -5.65 0.01
N ASN A 121 12.24 -6.45 0.27
CA ASN A 121 12.34 -7.22 1.51
C ASN A 121 12.49 -6.33 2.75
N GLU A 122 13.27 -5.26 2.62
CA GLU A 122 13.42 -4.27 3.69
C GLU A 122 12.10 -3.55 3.98
N LEU A 123 11.38 -3.14 2.93
CA LEU A 123 10.06 -2.51 3.09
C LEU A 123 9.06 -3.46 3.79
N PHE A 124 9.07 -4.75 3.49
CA PHE A 124 8.25 -5.74 4.20
C PHE A 124 8.64 -5.88 5.67
N LYS A 125 9.93 -5.89 5.99
CA LYS A 125 10.41 -5.95 7.38
C LYS A 125 10.02 -4.71 8.17
N ASP A 126 10.08 -3.53 7.56
CA ASP A 126 9.65 -2.28 8.16
C ASP A 126 8.16 -2.32 8.53
N VAL A 127 7.31 -2.76 7.59
CA VAL A 127 5.88 -2.91 7.84
C VAL A 127 5.62 -3.96 8.93
N GLN A 128 6.35 -5.08 8.94
CA GLN A 128 6.22 -6.11 9.98
C GLN A 128 6.68 -5.59 11.35
N SER A 129 7.74 -4.77 11.42
CA SER A 129 8.18 -4.14 12.67
C SER A 129 7.11 -3.20 13.22
N ALA A 130 6.47 -2.41 12.33
CA ALA A 130 5.37 -1.54 12.70
C ALA A 130 4.13 -2.34 13.16
N TYR A 131 3.79 -3.42 12.46
CA TYR A 131 2.71 -4.31 12.86
C TYR A 131 2.97 -4.95 14.24
N SER A 132 4.19 -5.46 14.45
CA SER A 132 4.62 -6.04 15.72
C SER A 132 4.60 -5.03 16.87
N GLN A 133 4.86 -3.75 16.59
CA GLN A 133 4.70 -2.69 17.60
C GLN A 133 3.23 -2.52 17.99
N MET A 134 2.29 -2.63 17.05
CA MET A 134 0.86 -2.52 17.36
C MET A 134 0.33 -3.72 18.14
N LEU A 135 0.91 -4.91 17.98
CA LEU A 135 0.57 -6.10 18.79
C LEU A 135 0.85 -5.92 20.28
N LYS A 136 1.67 -4.94 20.69
CA LYS A 136 1.88 -4.61 22.10
C LYS A 136 0.68 -3.90 22.74
N TYR A 137 -0.19 -3.32 21.94
CA TYR A 137 -1.33 -2.51 22.38
C TYR A 137 -2.69 -3.12 22.04
N TYR A 138 -2.74 -3.99 21.02
CA TYR A 138 -3.98 -4.57 20.50
C TYR A 138 -3.85 -6.08 20.37
N GLU A 139 -4.91 -6.81 20.75
CA GLU A 139 -5.01 -8.23 20.43
C GLU A 139 -5.15 -8.41 18.90
N GLU A 140 -4.38 -9.31 18.34
CA GLU A 140 -4.29 -9.50 16.89
C GLU A 140 -5.65 -9.77 16.21
N LYS A 141 -6.52 -10.51 16.90
CA LYS A 141 -7.91 -10.80 16.46
C LYS A 141 -8.78 -9.55 16.31
N ASN A 142 -8.35 -8.40 16.84
CA ASN A 142 -9.04 -7.10 16.76
C ASN A 142 -8.34 -6.13 15.80
N ILE A 143 -7.29 -6.58 15.08
CA ILE A 143 -6.58 -5.77 14.09
C ILE A 143 -7.12 -6.09 12.69
N ILE A 144 -7.50 -5.06 11.96
CA ILE A 144 -7.82 -5.11 10.53
C ILE A 144 -6.66 -4.50 9.78
N ILE A 145 -6.08 -5.24 8.83
CA ILE A 145 -5.04 -4.72 7.95
C ILE A 145 -5.72 -4.12 6.74
N LEU A 146 -5.41 -2.86 6.44
CA LEU A 146 -5.96 -2.16 5.30
C LEU A 146 -4.84 -1.58 4.45
N GLY A 147 -4.88 -1.84 3.15
CA GLY A 147 -3.96 -1.26 2.17
C GLY A 147 -4.69 -0.48 1.10
N TYR A 148 -4.12 0.65 0.70
CA TYR A 148 -4.60 1.46 -0.41
C TYR A 148 -3.53 1.54 -1.52
N SER A 149 -3.93 1.29 -2.79
CA SER A 149 -3.04 1.39 -3.96
C SER A 149 -1.76 0.57 -3.75
N ILE A 150 -0.57 1.17 -3.80
CA ILE A 150 0.70 0.45 -3.57
C ILE A 150 0.73 -0.26 -2.21
N GLY A 151 0.09 0.31 -1.18
CA GLY A 151 -0.03 -0.29 0.14
C GLY A 151 -0.77 -1.64 0.15
N THR A 152 -1.55 -1.97 -0.90
CA THR A 152 -2.28 -3.24 -0.96
C THR A 152 -1.37 -4.46 -1.06
N GLY A 153 -0.24 -4.37 -1.76
CA GLY A 153 0.76 -5.44 -1.79
C GLY A 153 1.43 -5.65 -0.43
N LEU A 154 1.72 -4.56 0.28
CA LEU A 154 2.27 -4.59 1.63
C LEU A 154 1.27 -5.17 2.63
N ALA A 155 0.00 -4.74 2.55
CA ALA A 155 -1.09 -5.22 3.38
C ALA A 155 -1.33 -6.72 3.19
N ALA A 156 -1.37 -7.19 1.93
CA ALA A 156 -1.54 -8.60 1.61
C ALA A 156 -0.37 -9.46 2.13
N LYS A 157 0.87 -8.98 2.01
CA LYS A 157 2.06 -9.66 2.56
C LYS A 157 1.99 -9.75 4.08
N THR A 158 1.70 -8.64 4.76
CA THR A 158 1.55 -8.61 6.22
C THR A 158 0.42 -9.55 6.68
N ALA A 159 -0.73 -9.56 5.99
CA ALA A 159 -1.84 -10.45 6.32
C ALA A 159 -1.53 -11.93 6.08
N ALA A 160 -0.73 -12.27 5.06
CA ALA A 160 -0.31 -13.64 4.80
C ALA A 160 0.59 -14.22 5.90
N GLU A 161 1.34 -13.35 6.62
CA GLU A 161 2.29 -13.75 7.66
C GLU A 161 1.74 -13.64 9.09
N ASN A 162 0.52 -13.08 9.24
CA ASN A 162 -0.07 -12.79 10.55
C ASN A 162 -1.53 -13.30 10.63
N SER A 163 -2.16 -13.19 11.80
CA SER A 163 -3.52 -13.71 12.07
C SER A 163 -4.52 -12.58 12.41
N ALA A 164 -4.47 -11.49 11.62
CA ALA A 164 -5.36 -10.35 11.79
C ALA A 164 -6.84 -10.74 11.64
N LYS A 165 -7.75 -9.90 12.15
CA LYS A 165 -9.21 -10.09 12.03
C LYS A 165 -9.66 -10.15 10.58
N MET A 166 -9.13 -9.26 9.73
CA MET A 166 -9.58 -9.06 8.34
C MET A 166 -8.49 -8.36 7.51
N LEU A 167 -8.50 -8.59 6.21
CA LEU A 167 -7.71 -7.83 5.23
C LEU A 167 -8.64 -7.04 4.32
N ILE A 168 -8.41 -5.72 4.20
CA ILE A 168 -9.14 -4.84 3.27
C ILE A 168 -8.15 -4.26 2.26
N LEU A 169 -8.41 -4.43 0.97
CA LEU A 169 -7.58 -3.91 -0.11
C LEU A 169 -8.39 -2.93 -0.97
N GLN A 170 -7.95 -1.67 -1.00
CA GLN A 170 -8.56 -0.58 -1.77
C GLN A 170 -7.74 -0.30 -3.02
N SER A 171 -8.35 -0.37 -4.20
CA SER A 171 -7.68 -0.28 -5.50
C SER A 171 -6.47 -1.22 -5.62
N PRO A 172 -6.64 -2.55 -5.35
CA PRO A 172 -5.52 -3.48 -5.40
C PRO A 172 -5.08 -3.79 -6.82
N TYR A 173 -3.78 -4.07 -6.95
CA TYR A 173 -3.17 -4.58 -8.17
C TYR A 173 -2.80 -6.08 -8.03
N TYR A 174 -2.73 -6.78 -9.15
CA TYR A 174 -2.33 -8.20 -9.22
C TYR A 174 -0.87 -8.39 -8.79
N SER A 175 0.03 -7.59 -9.36
CA SER A 175 1.42 -7.40 -8.95
C SER A 175 1.97 -6.11 -9.54
N LEU A 176 2.98 -5.52 -8.91
CA LEU A 176 3.64 -4.33 -9.48
C LEU A 176 4.30 -4.67 -10.83
N THR A 177 4.80 -5.89 -10.97
CA THR A 177 5.32 -6.41 -12.25
C THR A 177 4.26 -6.35 -13.36
N ASP A 178 3.00 -6.71 -13.07
CA ASP A 178 1.91 -6.66 -14.05
C ASP A 178 1.55 -5.23 -14.43
N ILE A 179 1.54 -4.31 -13.45
CA ILE A 179 1.34 -2.87 -13.70
C ILE A 179 2.43 -2.33 -14.63
N VAL A 180 3.71 -2.53 -14.29
CA VAL A 180 4.84 -2.02 -15.08
C VAL A 180 4.85 -2.61 -16.50
N LYS A 181 4.53 -3.89 -16.65
CA LYS A 181 4.43 -4.54 -17.98
C LYS A 181 3.38 -3.88 -18.87
N HIS A 182 2.29 -3.39 -18.31
CA HIS A 182 1.23 -2.71 -19.07
C HIS A 182 1.57 -1.23 -19.32
N ALA A 183 2.16 -0.55 -18.33
CA ALA A 183 2.49 0.87 -18.44
C ALA A 183 3.73 1.12 -19.32
N VAL A 184 4.75 0.27 -19.23
CA VAL A 184 6.04 0.43 -19.93
C VAL A 184 6.49 -0.91 -20.54
N PRO A 185 5.80 -1.39 -21.60
CA PRO A 185 6.01 -2.74 -22.15
C PRO A 185 7.41 -2.98 -22.73
N ILE A 186 8.17 -1.91 -23.00
CA ILE A 186 9.54 -2.00 -23.51
C ILE A 186 10.57 -2.36 -22.44
N ILE A 187 10.24 -2.21 -21.14
CA ILE A 187 11.13 -2.58 -20.04
C ILE A 187 10.88 -4.05 -19.66
N PRO A 188 11.92 -4.92 -19.72
CA PRO A 188 11.77 -6.32 -19.36
C PRO A 188 11.36 -6.47 -17.89
N PRO A 189 10.30 -7.24 -17.56
CA PRO A 189 9.78 -7.36 -16.19
C PRO A 189 10.79 -7.91 -15.17
N PHE A 190 11.79 -8.68 -15.62
CA PHE A 190 12.83 -9.23 -14.72
C PHE A 190 13.77 -8.18 -14.15
N LEU A 191 13.83 -6.99 -14.73
CA LEU A 191 14.60 -5.84 -14.23
C LEU A 191 13.94 -5.19 -13.01
N LEU A 192 12.65 -5.44 -12.78
CA LEU A 192 11.94 -4.89 -11.63
C LEU A 192 12.36 -5.60 -10.34
N ARG A 193 12.92 -4.87 -9.38
CA ARG A 193 13.31 -5.35 -8.06
C ARG A 193 12.12 -5.44 -7.09
N TYR A 194 11.14 -4.57 -7.25
CA TYR A 194 9.90 -4.52 -6.45
C TYR A 194 8.78 -5.23 -7.22
N LYS A 195 8.47 -6.45 -6.83
CA LYS A 195 7.46 -7.26 -7.53
C LYS A 195 6.06 -7.11 -6.92
N LEU A 196 5.99 -6.94 -5.60
CA LEU A 196 4.79 -6.77 -4.79
C LEU A 196 3.65 -7.68 -5.30
N LYS A 197 3.81 -8.99 -5.12
CA LYS A 197 2.98 -10.03 -5.73
C LYS A 197 1.70 -10.27 -4.91
N THR A 198 0.76 -9.34 -4.92
CA THR A 198 -0.51 -9.44 -4.19
C THR A 198 -1.20 -10.78 -4.41
N PHE A 199 -1.17 -11.30 -5.66
CA PHE A 199 -1.79 -12.57 -6.03
C PHE A 199 -1.17 -13.80 -5.34
N GLU A 200 0.12 -13.77 -4.99
CA GLU A 200 0.77 -14.83 -4.23
C GLU A 200 0.36 -14.74 -2.75
N TYR A 201 0.43 -13.55 -2.16
CA TYR A 201 0.15 -13.35 -0.74
C TYR A 201 -1.30 -13.64 -0.37
N LEU A 202 -2.26 -13.31 -1.24
CA LEU A 202 -3.68 -13.60 -1.00
C LEU A 202 -3.98 -15.11 -0.82
N LYS A 203 -3.19 -16.00 -1.41
CA LYS A 203 -3.37 -17.45 -1.25
C LYS A 203 -3.08 -17.94 0.18
N ASP A 204 -2.21 -17.22 0.89
CA ASP A 204 -1.78 -17.54 2.24
C ASP A 204 -2.61 -16.81 3.32
N CYS A 205 -3.47 -15.86 2.92
CA CYS A 205 -4.36 -15.13 3.82
C CYS A 205 -5.48 -16.06 4.35
N LYS A 206 -5.51 -16.29 5.67
CA LYS A 206 -6.51 -17.16 6.32
C LYS A 206 -7.77 -16.41 6.75
N MET A 207 -7.63 -15.12 7.10
CA MET A 207 -8.73 -14.23 7.50
C MET A 207 -9.64 -13.90 6.31
N PRO A 208 -10.84 -13.36 6.56
CA PRO A 208 -11.69 -12.78 5.52
C PRO A 208 -10.95 -11.67 4.77
N VAL A 209 -11.13 -11.61 3.45
CA VAL A 209 -10.54 -10.62 2.55
C VAL A 209 -11.65 -9.82 1.88
N VAL A 210 -11.49 -8.50 1.87
CA VAL A 210 -12.37 -7.56 1.16
C VAL A 210 -11.57 -6.83 0.10
N LEU A 211 -11.95 -6.95 -1.17
CA LEU A 211 -11.41 -6.16 -2.26
C LEU A 211 -12.42 -5.07 -2.65
N ILE A 212 -11.99 -3.83 -2.67
CA ILE A 212 -12.81 -2.67 -3.06
C ILE A 212 -12.09 -1.93 -4.18
N HIS A 213 -12.76 -1.71 -5.33
CA HIS A 213 -12.15 -1.05 -6.47
C HIS A 213 -13.14 -0.22 -7.26
N GLY A 214 -12.71 0.97 -7.68
CA GLY A 214 -13.45 1.84 -8.60
C GLY A 214 -13.35 1.34 -10.06
N ASP A 215 -14.47 1.29 -10.77
CA ASP A 215 -14.48 0.84 -12.18
C ASP A 215 -13.94 1.89 -13.17
N LYS A 216 -13.65 3.10 -12.70
CA LYS A 216 -13.04 4.20 -13.44
C LYS A 216 -11.65 4.57 -12.93
N ASP A 217 -10.99 3.64 -12.23
CA ASP A 217 -9.63 3.82 -11.75
C ASP A 217 -8.64 3.85 -12.93
N GLU A 218 -8.06 5.02 -13.16
CA GLU A 218 -7.11 5.29 -14.25
C GLU A 218 -5.64 5.07 -13.84
N VAL A 219 -5.36 4.92 -12.53
CA VAL A 219 -4.02 4.69 -11.99
C VAL A 219 -3.74 3.19 -11.86
N ILE A 220 -4.62 2.49 -11.14
CA ILE A 220 -4.60 1.03 -11.06
C ILE A 220 -5.82 0.50 -11.84
N PRO A 221 -5.64 0.08 -13.09
CA PRO A 221 -6.78 -0.35 -13.90
C PRO A 221 -7.63 -1.42 -13.21
N TYR A 222 -8.94 -1.27 -13.22
CA TYR A 222 -9.91 -2.14 -12.56
C TYR A 222 -9.73 -3.64 -12.86
N ASN A 223 -9.21 -3.97 -14.06
CA ASN A 223 -8.90 -5.35 -14.45
C ASN A 223 -7.85 -6.01 -13.54
N GLN A 224 -7.06 -5.23 -12.79
CA GLN A 224 -6.11 -5.76 -11.83
C GLN A 224 -6.83 -6.50 -10.69
N SER A 225 -7.89 -5.92 -10.15
CA SER A 225 -8.75 -6.59 -9.16
C SER A 225 -9.52 -7.75 -9.74
N LEU A 226 -9.97 -7.65 -11.00
CA LEU A 226 -10.64 -8.77 -11.67
C LEU A 226 -9.72 -10.00 -11.81
N LYS A 227 -8.40 -9.80 -11.97
CA LYS A 227 -7.41 -10.90 -11.94
C LYS A 227 -7.26 -11.52 -10.54
N LEU A 228 -7.50 -10.76 -9.46
CA LEU A 228 -7.43 -11.24 -8.08
C LEU A 228 -8.72 -11.96 -7.66
N LYS A 229 -9.87 -11.59 -8.24
CA LYS A 229 -11.18 -12.13 -7.88
C LYS A 229 -11.27 -13.68 -7.85
N PRO A 230 -10.67 -14.43 -8.79
CA PRO A 230 -10.67 -15.91 -8.75
C PRO A 230 -9.91 -16.52 -7.57
N LEU A 231 -9.10 -15.73 -6.85
CA LEU A 231 -8.33 -16.17 -5.69
C LEU A 231 -9.10 -16.02 -4.38
N LEU A 232 -10.25 -15.34 -4.40
CA LEU A 232 -11.08 -15.11 -3.23
C LEU A 232 -11.77 -16.39 -2.78
N LYS A 233 -11.85 -16.59 -1.46
CA LYS A 233 -12.55 -17.68 -0.80
C LYS A 233 -14.06 -17.39 -0.73
N THR A 234 -14.86 -18.35 -0.34
CA THR A 234 -16.33 -18.26 -0.27
C THR A 234 -16.83 -17.10 0.61
N ASN A 235 -16.08 -16.78 1.68
CA ASN A 235 -16.46 -15.71 2.63
C ASN A 235 -15.77 -14.39 2.36
N ASP A 236 -14.98 -14.31 1.27
CA ASP A 236 -14.34 -13.06 0.86
C ASP A 236 -15.30 -12.20 0.05
N VAL A 237 -15.12 -10.89 0.08
CA VAL A 237 -16.04 -9.93 -0.55
C VAL A 237 -15.31 -9.16 -1.66
N PHE A 238 -16.00 -8.97 -2.78
CA PHE A 238 -15.52 -8.15 -3.89
C PHE A 238 -16.53 -7.05 -4.19
N ILE A 239 -16.13 -5.79 -3.98
CA ILE A 239 -16.97 -4.59 -4.14
C ILE A 239 -16.47 -3.77 -5.31
N THR A 240 -17.35 -3.46 -6.24
CA THR A 240 -17.12 -2.51 -7.31
C THR A 240 -17.81 -1.20 -7.01
N LEU A 241 -17.04 -0.12 -6.89
CA LEU A 241 -17.57 1.24 -6.77
C LEU A 241 -17.77 1.82 -8.17
N ARG A 242 -19.02 1.97 -8.58
CA ARG A 242 -19.35 2.45 -9.93
C ARG A 242 -19.02 3.94 -10.08
N GLY A 243 -18.35 4.28 -11.18
CA GLY A 243 -17.94 5.63 -11.48
C GLY A 243 -16.78 6.16 -10.63
N GLN A 244 -16.28 5.38 -9.68
CA GLN A 244 -15.17 5.76 -8.80
C GLN A 244 -13.85 5.72 -9.56
N ALA A 245 -13.12 6.84 -9.54
CA ALA A 245 -11.73 6.97 -9.98
C ALA A 245 -10.77 6.47 -8.89
N HIS A 246 -9.45 6.62 -9.09
CA HIS A 246 -8.44 6.18 -8.12
C HIS A 246 -8.56 6.92 -6.79
N ASN A 247 -8.56 8.25 -6.83
CA ASN A 247 -8.59 9.11 -5.65
C ASN A 247 -10.01 9.33 -5.11
N GLY A 248 -10.13 9.77 -3.85
CA GLY A 248 -11.40 10.13 -3.23
C GLY A 248 -12.29 8.94 -2.85
N MET A 249 -11.73 7.73 -2.73
CA MET A 249 -12.50 6.54 -2.38
C MET A 249 -13.13 6.66 -0.99
N THR A 250 -12.42 7.18 -0.01
CA THR A 250 -12.91 7.37 1.37
C THR A 250 -13.98 8.45 1.50
N GLU A 251 -14.14 9.28 0.47
CA GLU A 251 -15.19 10.32 0.38
C GLU A 251 -16.42 9.82 -0.37
N ASN A 252 -16.35 8.67 -1.03
CA ASN A 252 -17.43 8.10 -1.80
C ASN A 252 -18.53 7.55 -0.88
N PRO A 253 -19.81 7.98 -1.03
CA PRO A 253 -20.92 7.52 -0.18
C PRO A 253 -21.15 6.01 -0.24
N ASP A 254 -20.96 5.37 -1.40
CA ASP A 254 -21.12 3.93 -1.53
C ASP A 254 -19.99 3.18 -0.80
N TYR A 255 -18.75 3.72 -0.84
CA TYR A 255 -17.65 3.20 -0.04
C TYR A 255 -17.98 3.29 1.46
N ILE A 256 -18.40 4.45 1.94
CA ILE A 256 -18.74 4.67 3.35
C ILE A 256 -19.82 3.69 3.79
N LYS A 257 -20.86 3.50 2.99
CA LYS A 257 -21.94 2.56 3.28
C LYS A 257 -21.46 1.10 3.35
N GLU A 258 -20.61 0.67 2.42
CA GLU A 258 -20.10 -0.70 2.39
C GLU A 258 -19.11 -0.95 3.54
N ILE A 259 -18.20 0.00 3.83
CA ILE A 259 -17.25 -0.16 4.93
C ILE A 259 -17.95 -0.16 6.30
N GLN A 260 -19.03 0.59 6.47
CA GLN A 260 -19.88 0.56 7.67
C GLN A 260 -20.46 -0.83 7.92
N LYS A 261 -20.99 -1.50 6.87
CA LYS A 261 -21.51 -2.87 6.99
C LYS A 261 -20.41 -3.86 7.37
N ILE A 262 -19.26 -3.79 6.69
CA ILE A 262 -18.12 -4.69 6.90
C ILE A 262 -17.57 -4.56 8.32
N LEU A 263 -17.49 -3.34 8.85
CA LEU A 263 -16.94 -3.07 10.17
C LEU A 263 -17.97 -3.22 11.31
N ALA A 264 -19.25 -3.43 10.99
CA ALA A 264 -20.30 -3.71 11.98
C ALA A 264 -20.35 -5.19 12.39
N GLU A 265 -19.81 -6.10 11.56
CA GLU A 265 -19.66 -7.54 11.81
C GLU A 265 -18.44 -7.85 12.69
#